data_17deada03eaff93e4996aae86c1932fb
#
_entry.id   17deada03eaff93e4996aae86c1932fb
#
_cell.length_a   1.000
_cell.length_b   1.000
_cell.length_c   1.000
_cell.angle_alpha   90.00
_cell.angle_beta   90.00
_cell.angle_gamma   90.00
#
_symmetry.space_group_name_H-M   'P 1'
#
loop_
_entity.id
_entity.type
_entity.pdbx_description
1 polymer ?
#
loop_
_entity_poly.entity_id
_entity_poly.type
_entity_poly.pdbx_seq_one_letter_code
_entity_poly.pdbx_strand_id
1 'polypeptide(L)'
;MDYLIRDANQNDMKSVIELIKELALFEREPNQVIITENQLMKDGFTKNPKFKCFVAEVKSEVIGIALLYPRYSTWKGQAMHLEDLIVTKKHRGKGIGFALFSKFIKYSHDLKVRRVQWVVLDWNVNAIDFYKRNGAVVLDDWRVALMDDKAIKKFVENESI
;
A
#
# COMPACT_ATOMS: atom_id res chain seq x y z
N MET A 1 -8.08 -16.87 16.38
CA MET A 1 -9.05 -16.15 15.51
C MET A 1 -8.76 -16.56 14.08
N ASP A 2 -9.72 -17.18 13.44
CA ASP A 2 -9.55 -17.64 12.06
C ASP A 2 -9.72 -16.46 11.11
N TYR A 3 -8.74 -16.26 10.26
CA TYR A 3 -8.77 -15.25 9.20
C TYR A 3 -8.28 -15.86 7.89
N LEU A 4 -8.73 -15.32 6.78
CA LEU A 4 -8.33 -15.70 5.43
C LEU A 4 -7.56 -14.56 4.76
N ILE A 5 -6.39 -14.86 4.18
CA ILE A 5 -5.69 -13.93 3.29
C ILE A 5 -5.96 -14.37 1.86
N ARG A 6 -6.58 -13.50 1.08
CA ARG A 6 -6.93 -13.75 -0.32
C ARG A 6 -6.69 -12.55 -1.21
N ASP A 7 -6.75 -12.78 -2.50
CA ASP A 7 -6.80 -11.70 -3.48
C ASP A 7 -8.09 -10.89 -3.30
N ALA A 8 -8.00 -9.58 -3.43
CA ALA A 8 -9.16 -8.72 -3.45
C ALA A 8 -9.97 -8.93 -4.73
N ASN A 9 -11.27 -8.69 -4.66
CA ASN A 9 -12.19 -8.60 -5.77
C ASN A 9 -12.89 -7.24 -5.79
N GLN A 10 -13.69 -6.95 -6.82
CA GLN A 10 -14.35 -5.65 -6.98
C GLN A 10 -15.26 -5.28 -5.78
N ASN A 11 -15.92 -6.29 -5.19
CA ASN A 11 -16.85 -6.06 -4.07
C ASN A 11 -16.13 -5.65 -2.78
N ASP A 12 -14.83 -5.88 -2.69
CA ASP A 12 -14.03 -5.48 -1.52
C ASP A 12 -13.68 -3.99 -1.52
N MET A 13 -13.82 -3.29 -2.65
CA MET A 13 -13.30 -1.93 -2.81
C MET A 13 -13.96 -0.91 -1.89
N LYS A 14 -15.20 -1.16 -1.48
CA LYS A 14 -15.86 -0.38 -0.43
C LYS A 14 -15.12 -0.49 0.91
N SER A 15 -14.73 -1.70 1.31
CA SER A 15 -13.97 -1.91 2.54
C SER A 15 -12.52 -1.43 2.41
N VAL A 16 -11.93 -1.59 1.22
CA VAL A 16 -10.57 -1.11 0.93
C VAL A 16 -10.47 0.39 1.09
N ILE A 17 -11.41 1.17 0.52
CA ILE A 17 -11.37 2.64 0.65
C ILE A 17 -11.55 3.09 2.12
N GLU A 18 -12.36 2.40 2.91
CA GLU A 18 -12.51 2.73 4.34
C GLU A 18 -11.22 2.42 5.13
N LEU A 19 -10.50 1.35 4.80
CA LEU A 19 -9.20 1.05 5.40
C LEU A 19 -8.13 2.06 4.98
N ILE A 20 -8.13 2.52 3.73
CA ILE A 20 -7.25 3.61 3.26
C ILE A 20 -7.51 4.88 4.05
N LYS A 21 -8.78 5.24 4.27
CA LYS A 21 -9.14 6.41 5.10
C LYS A 21 -8.72 6.23 6.57
N GLU A 22 -8.84 5.01 7.14
CA GLU A 22 -8.35 4.72 8.48
C GLU A 22 -6.82 4.89 8.57
N LEU A 23 -6.09 4.49 7.53
CA LEU A 23 -4.64 4.67 7.44
C LEU A 23 -4.28 6.16 7.35
N ALA A 24 -4.91 6.91 6.45
CA ALA A 24 -4.69 8.34 6.29
C ALA A 24 -4.98 9.13 7.60
N LEU A 25 -6.03 8.74 8.33
CA LEU A 25 -6.30 9.32 9.64
C LEU A 25 -5.19 9.01 10.65
N PHE A 26 -4.67 7.80 10.66
CA PHE A 26 -3.53 7.41 11.50
C PHE A 26 -2.28 8.20 11.12
N GLU A 27 -2.04 8.44 9.84
CA GLU A 27 -0.92 9.20 9.29
C GLU A 27 -1.08 10.72 9.42
N ARG A 28 -2.19 11.19 10.03
CA ARG A 28 -2.54 12.61 10.24
C ARG A 28 -2.83 13.40 8.96
N GLU A 29 -3.19 12.69 7.89
CA GLU A 29 -3.50 13.25 6.57
C GLU A 29 -4.91 12.86 6.07
N PRO A 30 -5.98 12.99 6.88
CA PRO A 30 -7.32 12.48 6.55
C PRO A 30 -7.94 13.14 5.30
N ASN A 31 -7.47 14.33 4.92
CA ASN A 31 -7.99 15.08 3.79
C ASN A 31 -7.28 14.77 2.46
N GLN A 32 -6.24 13.93 2.46
CA GLN A 32 -5.49 13.58 1.25
C GLN A 32 -6.19 12.50 0.41
N VAL A 33 -7.11 11.74 1.00
CA VAL A 33 -7.81 10.66 0.29
C VAL A 33 -8.93 11.23 -0.58
N ILE A 34 -8.62 11.49 -1.85
CA ILE A 34 -9.57 11.97 -2.87
C ILE A 34 -10.09 10.85 -3.78
N ILE A 35 -9.43 9.69 -3.74
CA ILE A 35 -9.81 8.52 -4.54
C ILE A 35 -11.15 7.95 -4.05
N THR A 36 -11.91 7.35 -4.98
CA THR A 36 -13.22 6.77 -4.69
C THR A 36 -13.21 5.25 -4.89
N GLU A 37 -14.21 4.56 -4.31
CA GLU A 37 -14.47 3.15 -4.57
C GLU A 37 -14.53 2.83 -6.07
N ASN A 38 -15.28 3.64 -6.84
CA ASN A 38 -15.40 3.47 -8.28
C ASN A 38 -14.05 3.61 -9.01
N GLN A 39 -13.19 4.51 -8.55
CA GLN A 39 -11.86 4.66 -9.14
C GLN A 39 -10.99 3.42 -8.83
N LEU A 40 -11.02 2.91 -7.59
CA LEU A 40 -10.32 1.66 -7.23
C LEU A 40 -10.79 0.48 -8.08
N MET A 41 -12.10 0.35 -8.32
CA MET A 41 -12.63 -0.69 -9.20
C MET A 41 -12.11 -0.56 -10.63
N LYS A 42 -12.11 0.65 -11.19
CA LYS A 42 -11.62 0.91 -12.56
C LYS A 42 -10.12 0.64 -12.68
N ASP A 43 -9.33 1.01 -11.68
CA ASP A 43 -7.88 0.90 -11.73
C ASP A 43 -7.36 -0.51 -11.40
N GLY A 44 -8.04 -1.23 -10.51
CA GLY A 44 -7.58 -2.52 -10.00
C GLY A 44 -8.07 -3.74 -10.80
N PHE A 45 -9.20 -3.61 -11.54
CA PHE A 45 -9.87 -4.78 -12.12
C PHE A 45 -10.09 -4.64 -13.63
N THR A 46 -9.00 -4.39 -14.33
CA THR A 46 -8.97 -4.31 -15.80
C THR A 46 -8.03 -5.35 -16.37
N LYS A 47 -7.91 -5.40 -17.69
CA LYS A 47 -6.92 -6.25 -18.38
C LYS A 47 -5.47 -5.90 -17.94
N ASN A 48 -5.21 -4.63 -17.67
CA ASN A 48 -3.91 -4.13 -17.20
C ASN A 48 -4.12 -3.35 -15.90
N PRO A 49 -4.25 -4.04 -14.75
CA PRO A 49 -4.53 -3.40 -13.47
C PRO A 49 -3.34 -2.54 -13.03
N LYS A 50 -3.61 -1.36 -12.48
CA LYS A 50 -2.58 -0.45 -11.97
C LYS A 50 -2.00 -0.91 -10.64
N PHE A 51 -2.75 -1.72 -9.90
CA PHE A 51 -2.32 -2.27 -8.61
C PHE A 51 -2.85 -3.69 -8.40
N LYS A 52 -2.25 -4.38 -7.45
CA LYS A 52 -2.71 -5.62 -6.85
C LYS A 52 -3.08 -5.36 -5.41
N CYS A 53 -4.15 -5.98 -4.93
CA CYS A 53 -4.55 -5.86 -3.53
C CYS A 53 -4.79 -7.26 -2.93
N PHE A 54 -4.25 -7.51 -1.75
CA PHE A 54 -4.59 -8.64 -0.89
C PHE A 54 -5.43 -8.13 0.27
N VAL A 55 -6.41 -8.93 0.67
CA VAL A 55 -7.28 -8.63 1.80
C VAL A 55 -7.15 -9.68 2.88
N ALA A 56 -7.30 -9.26 4.12
CA ALA A 56 -7.52 -10.12 5.27
C ALA A 56 -9.01 -10.10 5.62
N GLU A 57 -9.62 -11.27 5.65
CA GLU A 57 -11.05 -11.44 5.89
C GLU A 57 -11.31 -12.23 7.17
N VAL A 58 -12.26 -11.79 7.99
CA VAL A 58 -12.79 -12.48 9.16
C VAL A 58 -14.32 -12.43 9.10
N LYS A 59 -14.99 -13.59 9.10
CA LYS A 59 -16.45 -13.68 9.04
C LYS A 59 -17.06 -12.83 7.92
N SER A 60 -16.46 -12.89 6.73
CA SER A 60 -16.85 -12.12 5.53
C SER A 60 -16.67 -10.58 5.66
N GLU A 61 -16.00 -10.09 6.70
CA GLU A 61 -15.60 -8.68 6.84
C GLU A 61 -14.14 -8.52 6.44
N VAL A 62 -13.83 -7.62 5.52
CA VAL A 62 -12.44 -7.23 5.19
C VAL A 62 -11.93 -6.31 6.28
N ILE A 63 -10.87 -6.75 6.96
CA ILE A 63 -10.33 -6.11 8.16
C ILE A 63 -8.88 -5.62 7.99
N GLY A 64 -8.28 -5.87 6.84
CA GLY A 64 -6.93 -5.42 6.53
C GLY A 64 -6.60 -5.62 5.07
N ILE A 65 -5.64 -4.86 4.58
CA ILE A 65 -5.18 -4.88 3.19
C ILE A 65 -3.67 -4.82 3.09
N ALA A 66 -3.14 -5.34 1.96
CA ALA A 66 -1.86 -5.00 1.40
C ALA A 66 -2.07 -4.63 -0.07
N LEU A 67 -1.89 -3.34 -0.41
CA LEU A 67 -2.01 -2.82 -1.77
C LEU A 67 -0.62 -2.57 -2.33
N LEU A 68 -0.36 -3.04 -3.55
CA LEU A 68 0.97 -3.03 -4.15
C LEU A 68 0.89 -2.82 -5.67
N TYR A 69 1.99 -2.31 -6.25
CA TYR A 69 2.08 -2.13 -7.69
C TYR A 69 3.52 -2.34 -8.20
N PRO A 70 3.67 -2.74 -9.48
CA PRO A 70 4.98 -2.92 -10.09
C PRO A 70 5.70 -1.57 -10.24
N ARG A 71 6.98 -1.57 -9.90
CA ARG A 71 7.90 -0.45 -10.05
C ARG A 71 9.16 -0.91 -10.77
N TYR A 72 9.83 -0.03 -11.49
CA TYR A 72 11.12 -0.31 -12.11
C TYR A 72 12.25 0.40 -11.37
N SER A 73 13.30 -0.33 -11.06
CA SER A 73 14.55 0.21 -10.51
C SER A 73 15.64 0.12 -11.58
N THR A 74 16.24 1.25 -11.94
CA THR A 74 17.38 1.26 -12.89
C THR A 74 18.60 0.52 -12.35
N TRP A 75 18.69 0.31 -11.03
CA TRP A 75 19.78 -0.45 -10.41
C TRP A 75 19.51 -1.94 -10.29
N LYS A 76 18.24 -2.33 -10.13
CA LYS A 76 17.85 -3.72 -9.80
C LYS A 76 16.91 -4.35 -10.83
N GLY A 77 16.35 -3.55 -11.75
CA GLY A 77 15.34 -4.02 -12.70
C GLY A 77 13.94 -4.04 -12.08
N GLN A 78 13.18 -5.08 -12.37
CA GLN A 78 11.81 -5.24 -11.87
C GLN A 78 11.76 -5.19 -10.34
N ALA A 79 10.88 -4.35 -9.82
CA ALA A 79 10.68 -4.14 -8.40
C ALA A 79 9.18 -4.09 -8.07
N MET A 80 8.82 -4.23 -6.80
CA MET A 80 7.45 -4.09 -6.32
C MET A 80 7.40 -3.02 -5.21
N HIS A 81 6.41 -2.14 -5.29
CA HIS A 81 6.11 -1.17 -4.24
C HIS A 81 4.90 -1.61 -3.43
N LEU A 82 5.02 -1.60 -2.13
CA LEU A 82 3.90 -1.74 -1.21
C LEU A 82 3.40 -0.34 -0.88
N GLU A 83 2.21 0.01 -1.36
CA GLU A 83 1.61 1.33 -1.11
C GLU A 83 1.02 1.38 0.29
N ASP A 84 0.12 0.44 0.59
CA ASP A 84 -0.58 0.39 1.87
C ASP A 84 -0.47 -0.98 2.53
N LEU A 85 -0.22 -0.99 3.83
CA LEU A 85 -0.35 -2.16 4.70
C LEU A 85 -1.08 -1.75 5.97
N ILE A 86 -2.33 -2.11 6.08
CA ILE A 86 -3.13 -1.80 7.26
C ILE A 86 -3.97 -2.98 7.73
N VAL A 87 -4.10 -3.10 9.05
CA VAL A 87 -5.13 -3.89 9.72
C VAL A 87 -5.90 -2.93 10.63
N THR A 88 -7.23 -2.96 10.52
CA THR A 88 -8.09 -2.10 11.36
C THR A 88 -7.75 -2.27 12.85
N LYS A 89 -7.79 -1.18 13.61
CA LYS A 89 -7.29 -1.09 14.99
C LYS A 89 -7.79 -2.21 15.90
N LYS A 90 -9.08 -2.57 15.82
CA LYS A 90 -9.71 -3.63 16.65
C LYS A 90 -9.17 -5.05 16.40
N HIS A 91 -8.44 -5.25 15.29
CA HIS A 91 -7.90 -6.55 14.86
C HIS A 91 -6.36 -6.62 14.86
N ARG A 92 -5.67 -5.57 15.28
CA ARG A 92 -4.21 -5.54 15.40
C ARG A 92 -3.69 -6.48 16.49
N GLY A 93 -2.39 -6.80 16.46
CA GLY A 93 -1.72 -7.66 17.45
C GLY A 93 -2.05 -9.16 17.33
N LYS A 94 -2.71 -9.60 16.27
CA LYS A 94 -3.14 -10.99 16.02
C LYS A 94 -2.42 -11.69 14.87
N GLY A 95 -1.27 -11.16 14.43
CA GLY A 95 -0.47 -11.73 13.33
C GLY A 95 -0.97 -11.41 11.92
N ILE A 96 -2.12 -10.74 11.75
CA ILE A 96 -2.77 -10.49 10.45
C ILE A 96 -1.90 -9.61 9.56
N GLY A 97 -1.28 -8.54 10.12
CA GLY A 97 -0.37 -7.68 9.37
C GLY A 97 0.85 -8.45 8.84
N PHE A 98 1.39 -9.37 9.63
CA PHE A 98 2.46 -10.26 9.18
C PHE A 98 2.00 -11.20 8.07
N ALA A 99 0.78 -11.75 8.15
CA ALA A 99 0.25 -12.63 7.12
C ALA A 99 0.04 -11.91 5.78
N LEU A 100 -0.50 -10.66 5.80
CA LEU A 100 -0.60 -9.80 4.62
C LEU A 100 0.77 -9.47 4.03
N PHE A 101 1.72 -9.06 4.87
CA PHE A 101 3.10 -8.78 4.46
C PHE A 101 3.78 -10.02 3.87
N SER A 102 3.62 -11.19 4.48
CA SER A 102 4.13 -12.46 3.97
C SER A 102 3.54 -12.81 2.60
N LYS A 103 2.24 -12.57 2.38
CA LYS A 103 1.60 -12.78 1.09
C LYS A 103 2.18 -11.85 0.02
N PHE A 104 2.43 -10.58 0.36
CA PHE A 104 3.11 -9.62 -0.52
C PHE A 104 4.53 -10.06 -0.89
N ILE A 105 5.33 -10.48 0.08
CA ILE A 105 6.73 -10.93 -0.16
C ILE A 105 6.75 -12.19 -1.02
N LYS A 106 5.90 -13.19 -0.72
CA LYS A 106 5.79 -14.42 -1.53
C LYS A 106 5.36 -14.12 -2.97
N TYR A 107 4.34 -13.28 -3.16
CA TYR A 107 3.92 -12.85 -4.48
C TYR A 107 5.04 -12.15 -5.26
N SER A 108 5.79 -11.27 -4.61
CA SER A 108 6.93 -10.58 -5.20
C SER A 108 8.06 -11.55 -5.58
N HIS A 109 8.33 -12.55 -4.72
CA HIS A 109 9.30 -13.62 -4.99
C HIS A 109 8.89 -14.44 -6.22
N ASP A 110 7.63 -14.84 -6.33
CA ASP A 110 7.11 -15.64 -7.46
C ASP A 110 7.22 -14.90 -8.79
N LEU A 111 7.08 -13.56 -8.76
CA LEU A 111 7.33 -12.67 -9.90
C LEU A 111 8.83 -12.40 -10.17
N LYS A 112 9.74 -12.97 -9.36
CA LYS A 112 11.19 -12.80 -9.48
C LYS A 112 11.66 -11.35 -9.44
N VAL A 113 10.93 -10.48 -8.69
CA VAL A 113 11.39 -9.11 -8.50
C VAL A 113 12.66 -9.07 -7.66
N ARG A 114 13.55 -8.14 -7.97
CA ARG A 114 14.87 -8.01 -7.31
C ARG A 114 14.85 -7.00 -6.15
N ARG A 115 13.74 -6.30 -5.94
CA ARG A 115 13.55 -5.34 -4.85
C ARG A 115 12.08 -5.22 -4.51
N VAL A 116 11.79 -5.18 -3.23
CA VAL A 116 10.52 -4.67 -2.72
C VAL A 116 10.83 -3.42 -1.90
N GLN A 117 9.94 -2.42 -1.93
CA GLN A 117 10.13 -1.17 -1.19
C GLN A 117 8.81 -0.52 -0.81
N TRP A 118 8.85 0.35 0.17
CA TRP A 118 7.73 1.15 0.66
C TRP A 118 8.24 2.37 1.39
N VAL A 119 7.33 3.27 1.75
CA VAL A 119 7.61 4.42 2.61
C VAL A 119 7.04 4.15 3.99
N VAL A 120 7.72 4.59 5.02
CA VAL A 120 7.26 4.53 6.41
C VAL A 120 7.53 5.87 7.09
N LEU A 121 6.57 6.37 7.85
CA LEU A 121 6.73 7.60 8.62
C LEU A 121 7.78 7.42 9.71
N ASP A 122 8.66 8.40 9.89
CA ASP A 122 9.79 8.36 10.82
C ASP A 122 9.37 8.16 12.28
N TRP A 123 8.19 8.65 12.65
CA TRP A 123 7.61 8.50 13.98
C TRP A 123 6.83 7.19 14.18
N ASN A 124 6.60 6.38 13.11
CA ASN A 124 5.90 5.10 13.20
C ASN A 124 6.85 3.98 13.62
N VAL A 125 7.37 4.09 14.84
CA VAL A 125 8.37 3.17 15.41
C VAL A 125 7.90 1.71 15.35
N ASN A 126 6.63 1.46 15.62
CA ASN A 126 6.07 0.10 15.57
C ASN A 126 6.17 -0.54 14.18
N ALA A 127 5.90 0.22 13.13
CA ALA A 127 6.03 -0.26 11.76
C ALA A 127 7.51 -0.41 11.36
N ILE A 128 8.35 0.54 11.73
CA ILE A 128 9.80 0.47 11.50
C ILE A 128 10.39 -0.79 12.12
N ASP A 129 10.07 -1.07 13.38
CA ASP A 129 10.53 -2.27 14.10
C ASP A 129 9.97 -3.56 13.48
N PHE A 130 8.71 -3.53 13.05
CA PHE A 130 8.10 -4.66 12.33
C PHE A 130 8.87 -4.95 11.05
N TYR A 131 9.17 -3.95 10.23
CA TYR A 131 9.90 -4.13 8.98
C TYR A 131 11.35 -4.58 9.21
N LYS A 132 12.06 -3.97 10.16
CA LYS A 132 13.44 -4.36 10.51
C LYS A 132 13.52 -5.82 10.98
N ARG A 133 12.60 -6.26 11.82
CA ARG A 133 12.52 -7.67 12.28
C ARG A 133 12.24 -8.66 11.14
N ASN A 134 11.64 -8.18 10.06
CA ASN A 134 11.37 -8.99 8.86
C ASN A 134 12.42 -8.81 7.75
N GLY A 135 13.59 -8.26 8.08
CA GLY A 135 14.74 -8.19 7.19
C GLY A 135 14.82 -6.96 6.30
N ALA A 136 13.95 -5.97 6.51
CA ALA A 136 14.06 -4.71 5.78
C ALA A 136 15.14 -3.79 6.37
N VAL A 137 15.75 -2.98 5.50
CA VAL A 137 16.62 -1.87 5.87
C VAL A 137 15.83 -0.59 5.70
N VAL A 138 15.74 0.23 6.76
CA VAL A 138 15.14 1.56 6.71
C VAL A 138 16.28 2.56 6.44
N LEU A 139 16.11 3.40 5.41
CA LEU A 139 17.09 4.38 4.97
C LEU A 139 16.70 5.75 5.54
N ASP A 140 17.50 6.30 6.44
CA ASP A 140 17.21 7.56 7.11
C ASP A 140 17.70 8.78 6.31
N ASP A 141 18.56 8.57 5.32
CA ASP A 141 19.20 9.59 4.48
C ASP A 141 18.44 9.86 3.16
N TRP A 142 17.37 9.12 2.89
CA TRP A 142 16.52 9.33 1.71
C TRP A 142 15.23 10.06 2.11
N ARG A 143 14.84 11.03 1.28
CA ARG A 143 13.59 11.79 1.47
C ARG A 143 12.68 11.58 0.29
N VAL A 144 11.37 11.61 0.53
CA VAL A 144 10.34 11.60 -0.51
C VAL A 144 10.13 13.03 -0.97
N ALA A 145 10.17 13.24 -2.29
CA ALA A 145 9.75 14.48 -2.93
C ALA A 145 8.48 14.20 -3.73
N LEU A 146 7.49 15.06 -3.61
CA LEU A 146 6.21 14.93 -4.30
C LEU A 146 5.74 16.29 -4.84
N MET A 147 4.97 16.24 -5.90
CA MET A 147 4.18 17.37 -6.42
C MET A 147 2.74 16.87 -6.57
N ASP A 148 1.79 17.59 -6.01
CA ASP A 148 0.37 17.35 -6.23
C ASP A 148 -0.09 17.86 -7.60
N ASP A 149 -1.34 17.61 -7.97
CA ASP A 149 -1.93 18.01 -9.24
C ASP A 149 -1.86 19.53 -9.48
N LYS A 150 -2.03 20.33 -8.43
CA LYS A 150 -1.95 21.80 -8.50
C LYS A 150 -0.51 22.28 -8.76
N ALA A 151 0.45 21.66 -8.08
CA ALA A 151 1.87 21.97 -8.29
C ALA A 151 2.33 21.58 -9.68
N ILE A 152 1.92 20.41 -10.18
CA ILE A 152 2.20 19.95 -11.55
C ILE A 152 1.61 20.93 -12.57
N LYS A 153 0.33 21.31 -12.43
CA LYS A 153 -0.33 22.25 -13.31
C LYS A 153 0.37 23.62 -13.34
N LYS A 154 0.68 24.17 -12.16
CA LYS A 154 1.39 25.43 -12.03
C LYS A 154 2.77 25.40 -12.69
N PHE A 155 3.50 24.28 -12.55
CA PHE A 155 4.80 24.13 -13.20
C PHE A 155 4.68 24.21 -14.73
N VAL A 156 3.75 23.46 -15.33
CA VAL A 156 3.52 23.45 -16.78
C VAL A 156 3.06 24.80 -17.30
N GLU A 157 2.16 25.49 -16.59
CA GLU A 157 1.69 26.83 -16.95
C GLU A 157 2.82 27.87 -16.93
N ASN A 158 3.77 27.74 -16.02
CA ASN A 158 4.90 28.67 -15.93
C ASN A 158 6.00 28.40 -16.98
N GLU A 159 6.10 27.20 -17.55
CA GLU A 159 7.03 26.89 -18.66
C GLU A 159 6.51 27.35 -20.03
N SER A 160 5.26 27.76 -20.12
CA SER A 160 4.62 28.18 -21.38
C SER A 160 4.89 29.67 -21.72
N ILE A 161 6.03 30.24 -21.24
CA ILE A 161 6.48 31.60 -21.53
C ILE A 161 7.69 31.58 -22.43
#